data_f9e35dfd7f100eb4c9b46a8d91bde5d4
#
_entry.id   f9e35dfd7f100eb4c9b46a8d91bde5d4
#
_cell.length_a   1.000
_cell.length_b   1.000
_cell.length_c   1.000
_cell.angle_alpha   90.00
_cell.angle_beta   90.00
_cell.angle_gamma   90.00
#
_symmetry.space_group_name_H-M   'P 1'
#
loop_
_entity.id
_entity.type
_entity.pdbx_description
1 polymer ?
#
loop_
_entity_poly.entity_id
_entity_poly.type
_entity_poly.pdbx_seq_one_letter_code
_entity_poly.pdbx_strand_id
1 'polypeptide(L)'
;MKNMKNDFYHSVGDLFKEISPPSRIKILLSIGKEEVCVCHLEANLGMKQAYLSQHLMALRKAGILITNREGRFIYYRLAKPELLTVIQAAARVLDIKMVVNEKPIEKNKCPCPKCSGNPSC
;
A
#
# COMPACT_ATOMS: atom_id res chain seq x y z
N MET A 1 5.77 22.48 5.82
CA MET A 1 4.97 22.51 4.61
C MET A 1 5.71 23.16 3.46
N LYS A 2 5.50 22.67 2.27
CA LYS A 2 6.30 23.05 1.10
C LYS A 2 5.93 24.41 0.57
N ASN A 3 6.91 25.05 -0.05
CA ASN A 3 6.72 26.34 -0.69
C ASN A 3 5.77 26.20 -1.89
N MET A 4 4.73 27.01 -1.92
CA MET A 4 3.69 26.94 -2.96
C MET A 4 4.19 27.20 -4.37
N LYS A 5 5.26 27.98 -4.53
CA LYS A 5 5.74 28.36 -5.86
C LYS A 5 6.36 27.20 -6.64
N ASN A 6 7.01 26.28 -5.97
CA ASN A 6 7.63 25.11 -6.60
C ASN A 6 6.86 23.83 -6.31
N ASP A 7 5.69 23.98 -5.70
CA ASP A 7 5.04 22.87 -5.09
C ASP A 7 4.55 21.84 -6.10
N PHE A 8 4.07 22.28 -7.26
CA PHE A 8 3.56 21.35 -8.27
C PHE A 8 4.63 20.35 -8.70
N TYR A 9 5.77 20.83 -9.17
CA TYR A 9 6.82 19.98 -9.71
C TYR A 9 7.43 19.10 -8.63
N HIS A 10 7.73 19.68 -7.49
CA HIS A 10 8.34 18.95 -6.38
C HIS A 10 7.37 17.97 -5.76
N SER A 11 6.12 18.34 -5.61
CA SER A 11 5.11 17.46 -5.03
C SER A 11 4.84 16.25 -5.89
N VAL A 12 4.68 16.43 -7.20
CA VAL A 12 4.49 15.31 -8.12
C VAL A 12 5.73 14.43 -8.17
N GLY A 13 6.91 15.05 -8.25
CA GLY A 13 8.17 14.31 -8.24
C GLY A 13 8.36 13.51 -6.95
N ASP A 14 8.06 14.11 -5.81
CA ASP A 14 8.14 13.44 -4.52
C ASP A 14 7.19 12.25 -4.44
N LEU A 15 5.97 12.41 -4.96
CA LEU A 15 5.02 11.30 -5.03
C LEU A 15 5.61 10.13 -5.82
N PHE A 16 6.12 10.39 -7.01
CA PHE A 16 6.71 9.35 -7.83
C PHE A 16 7.92 8.71 -7.14
N LYS A 17 8.74 9.51 -6.48
CA LYS A 17 9.89 9.00 -5.73
C LYS A 17 9.45 8.04 -4.62
N GLU A 18 8.42 8.40 -3.89
CA GLU A 18 7.93 7.58 -2.78
C GLU A 18 7.31 6.27 -3.25
N ILE A 19 6.68 6.24 -4.40
CA ILE A 19 6.02 5.03 -4.90
C ILE A 19 6.88 4.23 -5.88
N SER A 20 8.03 4.75 -6.31
CA SER A 20 8.82 4.09 -7.36
C SER A 20 9.46 2.76 -6.97
N PRO A 21 9.88 2.50 -5.72
CA PRO A 21 10.41 1.18 -5.37
C PRO A 21 9.38 0.08 -5.67
N PRO A 22 9.77 -0.98 -6.38
CA PRO A 22 8.83 -2.03 -6.76
C PRO A 22 8.11 -2.66 -5.57
N SER A 23 8.79 -2.81 -4.44
CA SER A 23 8.18 -3.33 -3.22
C SER A 23 7.02 -2.46 -2.75
N ARG A 24 7.14 -1.14 -2.90
CA ARG A 24 6.08 -0.21 -2.51
C ARG A 24 4.89 -0.31 -3.45
N ILE A 25 5.14 -0.48 -4.74
CA ILE A 25 4.06 -0.68 -5.72
C ILE A 25 3.27 -1.96 -5.36
N LYS A 26 3.98 -3.03 -5.01
CA LYS A 26 3.34 -4.28 -4.57
C LYS A 26 2.47 -4.04 -3.33
N ILE A 27 2.97 -3.30 -2.36
CA ILE A 27 2.23 -2.98 -1.14
C ILE A 27 0.95 -2.20 -1.48
N LEU A 28 1.08 -1.15 -2.29
CA LEU A 28 -0.04 -0.29 -2.64
C LEU A 28 -1.13 -1.04 -3.39
N LEU A 29 -0.74 -1.90 -4.33
CA LEU A 29 -1.70 -2.73 -5.06
C LEU A 29 -2.34 -3.79 -4.16
N SER A 30 -1.58 -4.32 -3.20
CA SER A 30 -2.11 -5.28 -2.25
C SER A 30 -3.14 -4.67 -1.29
N ILE A 31 -2.93 -3.42 -0.90
CA ILE A 31 -3.90 -2.69 -0.08
C ILE A 31 -5.15 -2.37 -0.91
N GLY A 32 -4.93 -1.87 -2.13
CA GLY A 32 -6.04 -1.51 -3.01
C GLY A 32 -6.96 -0.48 -2.38
N LYS A 33 -8.25 -0.72 -2.45
CA LYS A 33 -9.28 0.16 -1.87
C LYS A 33 -9.69 -0.25 -0.46
N GLU A 34 -9.01 -1.23 0.09
CA GLU A 34 -9.37 -1.84 1.37
C GLU A 34 -8.51 -1.29 2.51
N GLU A 35 -8.90 -1.65 3.72
CA GLU A 35 -8.10 -1.42 4.92
C GLU A 35 -7.55 -2.77 5.36
N VAL A 36 -6.23 -2.87 5.45
CA VAL A 36 -5.56 -4.16 5.70
C VAL A 36 -4.56 -4.03 6.85
N CYS A 37 -4.37 -5.13 7.57
CA CYS A 37 -3.38 -5.23 8.63
C CYS A 37 -2.01 -5.63 8.08
N VAL A 38 -0.96 -5.43 8.89
CA VAL A 38 0.40 -5.80 8.50
C VAL A 38 0.51 -7.30 8.23
N CYS A 39 -0.13 -8.13 9.04
CA CYS A 39 -0.08 -9.57 8.86
C CYS A 39 -0.69 -10.02 7.53
N HIS A 40 -1.72 -9.31 7.06
CA HIS A 40 -2.28 -9.54 5.72
C HIS A 40 -1.23 -9.28 4.64
N LEU A 41 -0.52 -8.16 4.76
CA LEU A 41 0.51 -7.79 3.78
C LEU A 41 1.68 -8.77 3.81
N GLU A 42 2.11 -9.21 4.98
CA GLU A 42 3.16 -10.22 5.11
C GLU A 42 2.76 -11.51 4.40
N ALA A 43 1.55 -12.00 4.67
CA ALA A 43 1.07 -13.25 4.08
C ALA A 43 0.93 -13.13 2.56
N ASN A 44 0.42 -12.00 2.09
CA ASN A 44 0.15 -11.78 0.68
C ASN A 44 1.41 -11.54 -0.14
N LEU A 45 2.38 -10.84 0.42
CA LEU A 45 3.58 -10.40 -0.30
C LEU A 45 4.82 -11.26 -0.02
N GLY A 46 4.79 -12.05 1.03
CA GLY A 46 5.94 -12.85 1.42
C GLY A 46 7.12 -12.01 1.88
N MET A 47 6.90 -10.76 2.27
CA MET A 47 7.96 -9.88 2.75
C MET A 47 8.19 -10.08 4.23
N LYS A 48 9.46 -9.99 4.65
CA LYS A 48 9.80 -10.00 6.06
C LYS A 48 9.25 -8.76 6.75
N GLN A 49 8.81 -8.92 7.99
CA GLN A 49 8.16 -7.85 8.73
C GLN A 49 9.00 -6.59 8.83
N ALA A 50 10.29 -6.71 9.12
CA ALA A 50 11.17 -5.56 9.25
C ALA A 50 11.27 -4.76 7.96
N TYR A 51 11.40 -5.46 6.83
CA TYR A 51 11.46 -4.85 5.52
C TYR A 51 10.14 -4.18 5.15
N LEU A 52 9.05 -4.89 5.37
CA LEU A 52 7.70 -4.36 5.12
C LEU A 52 7.43 -3.12 5.97
N SER A 53 7.79 -3.16 7.24
CA SER A 53 7.57 -2.06 8.17
C SER A 53 8.31 -0.79 7.75
N GLN A 54 9.52 -0.92 7.21
CA GLN A 54 10.28 0.23 6.71
C GLN A 54 9.53 0.93 5.59
N HIS A 55 8.99 0.16 4.64
CA HIS A 55 8.23 0.73 3.53
C HIS A 55 6.92 1.34 4.00
N LEU A 56 6.21 0.66 4.90
CA LEU A 56 4.96 1.19 5.44
C LEU A 56 5.17 2.50 6.18
N MET A 57 6.25 2.58 6.96
CA MET A 57 6.59 3.81 7.69
C MET A 57 6.90 4.96 6.74
N ALA A 58 7.68 4.70 5.69
CA ALA A 58 8.01 5.72 4.70
C ALA A 58 6.77 6.22 3.97
N LEU A 59 5.90 5.32 3.55
CA LEU A 59 4.66 5.67 2.86
C LEU A 59 3.71 6.45 3.77
N ARG A 60 3.66 6.08 5.04
CA ARG A 60 2.84 6.81 6.02
C ARG A 60 3.37 8.22 6.23
N LYS A 61 4.69 8.38 6.41
CA LYS A 61 5.31 9.70 6.58
C LYS A 61 5.09 10.59 5.37
N ALA A 62 5.05 10.02 4.19
CA ALA A 62 4.80 10.76 2.95
C ALA A 62 3.31 11.10 2.77
N GLY A 63 2.44 10.64 3.64
CA GLY A 63 1.01 10.90 3.54
C GLY A 63 0.27 10.03 2.54
N ILE A 64 0.92 9.00 2.03
CA ILE A 64 0.33 8.08 1.04
C ILE A 64 -0.54 7.05 1.72
N LEU A 65 -0.15 6.60 2.90
CA LEU A 65 -0.92 5.66 3.71
C LEU A 65 -1.43 6.33 4.98
N ILE A 66 -2.62 5.94 5.38
CA ILE A 66 -3.24 6.31 6.65
C ILE A 66 -3.35 5.06 7.50
N THR A 67 -3.11 5.20 8.78
CA THR A 67 -3.22 4.10 9.73
C THR A 67 -4.43 4.26 10.62
N ASN A 68 -5.01 3.13 11.01
CA ASN A 68 -6.06 3.05 12.00
C ASN A 68 -5.72 1.93 12.97
N ARG A 69 -5.69 2.25 14.26
CA ARG A 69 -5.39 1.27 15.29
C ARG A 69 -6.68 0.78 15.95
N GLU A 70 -6.85 -0.54 15.96
CA GLU A 70 -7.93 -1.20 16.68
C GLU A 70 -7.32 -2.23 17.63
N GLY A 71 -7.29 -1.89 18.94
CA GLY A 71 -6.62 -2.72 19.93
C GLY A 71 -5.12 -2.78 19.65
N ARG A 72 -4.60 -4.00 19.49
CA ARG A 72 -3.19 -4.24 19.17
C ARG A 72 -2.90 -4.35 17.68
N PHE A 73 -3.94 -4.24 16.83
CA PHE A 73 -3.80 -4.35 15.40
C PHE A 73 -3.77 -2.97 14.75
N ILE A 74 -2.88 -2.83 13.78
CA ILE A 74 -2.75 -1.61 12.99
C ILE A 74 -3.17 -1.92 11.56
N TYR A 75 -4.09 -1.11 11.05
CA TYR A 75 -4.60 -1.25 9.69
C TYR A 75 -4.10 -0.10 8.83
N TYR A 76 -3.82 -0.40 7.58
CA TYR A 76 -3.33 0.57 6.61
C TYR A 76 -4.30 0.67 5.45
N ARG A 77 -4.54 1.89 5.00
CA ARG A 77 -5.31 2.15 3.78
C ARG A 77 -4.68 3.28 2.99
N LEU A 78 -4.99 3.35 1.70
CA LEU A 78 -4.53 4.46 0.88
C LEU A 78 -5.24 5.73 1.32
N ALA A 79 -4.46 6.80 1.52
CA ALA A 79 -5.04 8.11 1.83
C ALA A 79 -5.93 8.58 0.69
N LYS A 80 -5.49 8.32 -0.55
CA LYS A 80 -6.24 8.68 -1.75
C LYS A 80 -6.24 7.50 -2.72
N PRO A 81 -7.38 6.83 -2.91
CA PRO A 81 -7.47 5.69 -3.82
C PRO A 81 -7.14 6.02 -5.27
N GLU A 82 -7.18 7.30 -5.65
CA GLU A 82 -6.77 7.74 -7.00
C GLU A 82 -5.34 7.32 -7.34
N LEU A 83 -4.52 7.00 -6.33
CA LEU A 83 -3.17 6.50 -6.55
C LEU A 83 -3.16 5.22 -7.38
N LEU A 84 -4.18 4.39 -7.23
CA LEU A 84 -4.33 3.18 -8.05
C LEU A 84 -4.48 3.53 -9.52
N THR A 85 -5.18 4.62 -9.81
CA THR A 85 -5.33 5.12 -11.18
C THR A 85 -3.99 5.58 -11.74
N VAL A 86 -3.15 6.20 -10.93
CA VAL A 86 -1.81 6.62 -11.34
C VAL A 86 -0.96 5.40 -11.73
N ILE A 87 -0.98 4.36 -10.90
CA ILE A 87 -0.23 3.13 -11.19
C ILE A 87 -0.76 2.45 -12.44
N GLN A 88 -2.08 2.39 -12.60
CA GLN A 88 -2.72 1.83 -13.78
C GLN A 88 -2.34 2.61 -15.05
N ALA A 89 -2.31 3.93 -14.96
CA ALA A 89 -1.90 4.78 -16.09
C ALA A 89 -0.44 4.52 -16.47
N ALA A 90 0.43 4.32 -15.49
CA ALA A 90 1.82 3.98 -15.73
C ALA A 90 1.94 2.64 -16.49
N ALA A 91 1.13 1.65 -16.09
CA ALA A 91 1.11 0.36 -16.79
C ALA A 91 0.68 0.54 -18.25
N ARG A 92 -0.30 1.41 -18.50
CA ARG A 92 -0.75 1.72 -19.87
C ARG A 92 0.33 2.39 -20.70
N VAL A 93 1.11 3.27 -20.10
CA VAL A 93 2.26 3.91 -20.78
C VAL A 93 3.25 2.85 -21.24
N LEU A 94 3.40 1.78 -20.48
CA LEU A 94 4.33 0.70 -20.78
C LEU A 94 3.71 -0.43 -21.63
N ASP A 95 2.44 -0.32 -21.97
CA ASP A 95 1.68 -1.36 -22.69
C ASP A 95 1.71 -2.72 -21.99
N ILE A 96 1.63 -2.70 -20.66
CA ILE A 96 1.58 -3.91 -19.86
C ILE A 96 0.27 -3.93 -19.05
N LYS A 97 -0.18 -5.13 -18.73
CA LYS A 97 -1.35 -5.28 -17.87
C LYS A 97 -0.94 -5.12 -16.42
N MET A 98 -1.79 -4.41 -15.66
CA MET A 98 -1.58 -4.30 -14.23
C MET A 98 -1.77 -5.67 -13.59
N VAL A 99 -0.76 -6.09 -12.81
CA VAL A 99 -0.81 -7.37 -12.11
C VAL A 99 -1.60 -7.17 -10.83
N VAL A 100 -2.74 -7.88 -10.74
CA VAL A 100 -3.47 -7.98 -9.49
C VAL A 100 -3.06 -9.29 -8.83
N ASN A 101 -2.64 -9.22 -7.58
CA ASN A 101 -2.22 -10.42 -6.88
C ASN A 101 -3.47 -11.22 -6.48
N GLU A 102 -3.77 -12.24 -7.29
CA GLU A 102 -4.99 -13.05 -7.12
C GLU A 102 -4.81 -14.25 -6.21
N LYS A 103 -3.63 -14.43 -5.61
CA LYS A 103 -3.42 -15.57 -4.73
C LYS A 103 -4.30 -15.45 -3.49
N PRO A 104 -5.21 -16.41 -3.25
CA PRO A 104 -6.01 -16.37 -2.06
C PRO A 104 -5.11 -16.47 -0.84
N ILE A 105 -5.31 -15.57 0.09
CA ILE A 105 -4.58 -15.56 1.35
C ILE A 105 -5.03 -16.76 2.17
N GLU A 106 -4.09 -17.54 2.65
CA GLU A 106 -4.41 -18.57 3.60
C GLU A 106 -4.94 -17.90 4.87
N LYS A 107 -6.24 -18.07 5.10
CA LYS A 107 -6.96 -17.41 6.19
C LYS A 107 -6.34 -17.64 7.57
N ASN A 108 -5.57 -18.73 7.71
CA ASN A 108 -5.01 -19.12 9.00
C ASN A 108 -3.72 -18.40 9.37
N LYS A 109 -3.19 -17.56 8.48
CA LYS A 109 -1.91 -16.89 8.72
C LYS A 109 -2.04 -15.51 9.35
N CYS A 110 -3.23 -14.94 9.36
CA CYS A 110 -3.43 -13.63 9.95
C CYS A 110 -4.34 -13.71 11.18
N PRO A 111 -3.82 -13.36 12.37
CA PRO A 111 -4.62 -13.44 13.60
C PRO A 111 -5.53 -12.23 13.83
N CYS A 112 -5.55 -11.24 12.96
CA CYS A 112 -6.37 -10.06 13.21
C CYS A 112 -7.86 -10.36 13.06
N PRO A 113 -8.74 -9.64 13.81
CA PRO A 113 -10.17 -9.91 13.76
C PRO A 113 -10.80 -9.73 12.39
N LYS A 114 -10.27 -8.81 11.59
CA LYS A 114 -10.81 -8.57 10.25
C LYS A 114 -10.46 -9.69 9.27
N CYS A 115 -9.34 -10.37 9.50
CA CYS A 115 -8.92 -11.48 8.65
C CYS A 115 -9.50 -12.82 9.12
N SER A 116 -9.52 -13.06 10.41
CA SER A 116 -9.90 -14.37 10.93
C SER A 116 -11.38 -14.73 10.75
N GLY A 117 -12.25 -13.73 10.57
CA GLY A 117 -13.66 -13.96 10.34
C GLY A 117 -14.14 -13.51 8.98
N ASN A 118 -13.25 -13.02 8.11
CA ASN A 118 -13.63 -12.38 6.86
C ASN A 118 -12.95 -13.07 5.67
N PRO A 119 -13.73 -13.65 4.75
CA PRO A 119 -13.16 -14.33 3.58
C PRO A 119 -12.42 -13.40 2.61
N SER A 120 -12.59 -12.10 2.71
CA SER A 120 -11.94 -11.13 1.83
C SER A 120 -10.56 -10.68 2.31
N CYS A 121 -10.15 -11.08 3.47
CA CYS A 121 -8.85 -10.67 4.02
C CYS A 121 -7.67 -11.35 3.34
#